data_467d78a87179a34d99fca58ddfcb0646
#
_entry.id   467d78a87179a34d99fca58ddfcb0646
#
_cell.length_a   1.000
_cell.length_b   1.000
_cell.length_c   1.000
_cell.angle_alpha   90.00
_cell.angle_beta   90.00
_cell.angle_gamma   90.00
#
_symmetry.space_group_name_H-M   'P 1'
#
loop_
_entity.id
_entity.type
_entity.pdbx_description
1 polymer ?
#
loop_
_entity_poly.entity_id
_entity_poly.type
_entity_poly.pdbx_seq_one_letter_code
_entity_poly.pdbx_strand_id
1 'polypeptide(L)'
;MVRVLISTGEVSGDLQGSLLVQALHRQASVRGIPLEVLALGGPRMQAAGAELLADTAPLGSIGLLEHLPQVLPTLKLQSRVNRELLQRPPDAVVLIDYMGANVRLGKRLRRQLPKVPITYYIAPQEWAWSMNDGGTTSLLKFTDRILAIFPDEASFYESHGAAVTWVGHPLVDLAAHQLSRSEALRQLGLAPEGRLLLLLPASRPQELNYLMPVLAQVAAQLQARDPDLAVIVPAGLSRFEQPLAEALEAAGARGRVIPADQADALKPALFGAADLALGKSGTVNLELALQGVPQVVGYRVSRLTAWVAQHLLRFKVEHISPVNLLLKERLVPELLQDSFTVDEFLAQAVPLLEDESCRARMFDGYRRLRQTLGSPGVTDRAAAAILEAIP
;
A
#
# COMPACT_ATOMS: atom_id res chain seq x y z
N MET A 1 -14.61 -14.67 26.07
CA MET A 1 -14.39 -13.52 25.18
C MET A 1 -12.99 -13.70 24.61
N VAL A 2 -12.87 -13.82 23.31
CA VAL A 2 -11.60 -13.97 22.60
C VAL A 2 -10.99 -12.58 22.37
N ARG A 3 -9.69 -12.45 22.59
CA ARG A 3 -8.94 -11.19 22.41
C ARG A 3 -7.85 -11.36 21.36
N VAL A 4 -7.89 -10.56 20.30
CA VAL A 4 -6.89 -10.55 19.24
C VAL A 4 -6.11 -9.25 19.24
N LEU A 5 -4.77 -9.33 19.30
CA LEU A 5 -3.89 -8.18 19.10
C LEU A 5 -3.48 -8.07 17.64
N ILE A 6 -3.69 -6.91 17.02
CA ILE A 6 -3.17 -6.60 15.69
C ILE A 6 -2.11 -5.50 15.79
N SER A 7 -0.96 -5.68 15.16
CA SER A 7 0.13 -4.69 15.16
C SER A 7 0.61 -4.34 13.76
N THR A 8 0.66 -3.04 13.50
CA THR A 8 1.28 -2.44 12.32
C THR A 8 1.97 -1.12 12.68
N GLY A 9 2.74 -0.54 11.78
CA GLY A 9 3.45 0.73 12.01
C GLY A 9 3.48 1.65 10.81
N GLU A 10 2.57 1.43 9.84
CA GLU A 10 2.48 2.24 8.62
C GLU A 10 1.02 2.56 8.26
N VAL A 11 0.82 3.64 7.50
CA VAL A 11 -0.52 4.06 7.04
C VAL A 11 -1.18 2.99 6.17
N SER A 12 -0.41 2.32 5.31
CA SER A 12 -0.88 1.18 4.51
C SER A 12 -1.30 0.00 5.39
N GLY A 13 -0.52 -0.29 6.43
CA GLY A 13 -0.84 -1.32 7.39
C GLY A 13 -2.08 -1.02 8.22
N ASP A 14 -2.34 0.26 8.57
CA ASP A 14 -3.58 0.67 9.23
C ASP A 14 -4.82 0.40 8.36
N LEU A 15 -4.72 0.66 7.04
CA LEU A 15 -5.77 0.31 6.09
C LEU A 15 -6.00 -1.21 6.07
N GLN A 16 -4.94 -2.01 5.90
CA GLN A 16 -5.06 -3.46 5.85
C GLN A 16 -5.57 -4.04 7.19
N GLY A 17 -5.08 -3.49 8.30
CA GLY A 17 -5.54 -3.83 9.65
C GLY A 17 -7.02 -3.53 9.84
N SER A 18 -7.52 -2.40 9.35
CA SER A 18 -8.93 -2.03 9.46
C SER A 18 -9.85 -3.00 8.73
N LEU A 19 -9.46 -3.44 7.54
CA LEU A 19 -10.19 -4.46 6.77
C LEU A 19 -10.22 -5.80 7.51
N LEU A 20 -9.08 -6.19 8.10
CA LEU A 20 -8.99 -7.41 8.91
C LEU A 20 -9.84 -7.32 10.18
N VAL A 21 -9.86 -6.17 10.88
CA VAL A 21 -10.72 -5.93 12.06
C VAL A 21 -12.19 -6.16 11.72
N GLN A 22 -12.66 -5.55 10.62
CA GLN A 22 -14.04 -5.74 10.16
C GLN A 22 -14.34 -7.21 9.84
N ALA A 23 -13.42 -7.91 9.17
CA ALA A 23 -13.57 -9.31 8.84
C ALA A 23 -13.58 -10.19 10.09
N LEU A 24 -12.73 -9.93 11.07
CA LEU A 24 -12.70 -10.63 12.36
C LEU A 24 -14.04 -10.48 13.10
N HIS A 25 -14.62 -9.28 13.14
CA HIS A 25 -15.93 -9.07 13.75
C HIS A 25 -17.04 -9.82 13.00
N ARG A 26 -17.03 -9.81 11.64
CA ARG A 26 -17.98 -10.60 10.84
C ARG A 26 -17.86 -12.10 11.14
N GLN A 27 -16.63 -12.64 11.05
CA GLN A 27 -16.37 -14.07 11.26
C GLN A 27 -16.67 -14.53 12.69
N ALA A 28 -16.34 -13.71 13.69
CA ALA A 28 -16.65 -13.96 15.09
C ALA A 28 -18.18 -13.96 15.33
N SER A 29 -18.91 -13.00 14.75
CA SER A 29 -20.37 -12.92 14.84
C SER A 29 -21.04 -14.18 14.27
N VAL A 30 -20.62 -14.63 13.07
CA VAL A 30 -21.15 -15.88 12.46
C VAL A 30 -20.89 -17.10 13.32
N ARG A 31 -19.77 -17.13 14.04
CA ARG A 31 -19.37 -18.25 14.92
C ARG A 31 -19.90 -18.12 16.36
N GLY A 32 -20.61 -17.02 16.69
CA GLY A 32 -21.08 -16.75 18.05
C GLY A 32 -19.97 -16.50 19.07
N ILE A 33 -18.79 -16.02 18.61
CA ILE A 33 -17.63 -15.76 19.46
C ILE A 33 -17.63 -14.30 19.91
N PRO A 34 -17.71 -14.00 21.22
CA PRO A 34 -17.49 -12.64 21.72
C PRO A 34 -16.04 -12.23 21.49
N LEU A 35 -15.82 -11.21 20.65
CA LEU A 35 -14.49 -10.77 20.20
C LEU A 35 -14.15 -9.38 20.71
N GLU A 36 -12.92 -9.22 21.20
CA GLU A 36 -12.25 -7.95 21.47
C GLU A 36 -11.00 -7.85 20.58
N VAL A 37 -10.83 -6.75 19.88
CA VAL A 37 -9.64 -6.51 19.07
C VAL A 37 -8.84 -5.35 19.65
N LEU A 38 -7.60 -5.62 20.04
CA LEU A 38 -6.62 -4.63 20.47
C LEU A 38 -5.72 -4.24 19.29
N ALA A 39 -5.40 -2.96 19.14
CA ALA A 39 -4.62 -2.50 18.01
C ALA A 39 -3.40 -1.65 18.42
N LEU A 40 -2.26 -1.96 17.81
CA LEU A 40 -1.15 -1.06 17.58
C LEU A 40 -1.22 -0.68 16.09
N GLY A 41 -1.82 0.46 15.78
CA GLY A 41 -2.18 0.83 14.40
C GLY A 41 -2.55 2.30 14.32
N GLY A 42 -3.65 2.62 13.65
CA GLY A 42 -4.09 3.98 13.46
C GLY A 42 -5.62 4.15 13.53
N PRO A 43 -6.11 5.34 13.17
CA PRO A 43 -7.52 5.72 13.29
C PRO A 43 -8.47 4.86 12.46
N ARG A 44 -8.00 4.25 11.34
CA ARG A 44 -8.84 3.36 10.53
C ARG A 44 -9.18 2.06 11.27
N MET A 45 -8.20 1.46 11.96
CA MET A 45 -8.45 0.27 12.79
C MET A 45 -9.38 0.60 13.95
N GLN A 46 -9.22 1.77 14.57
CA GLN A 46 -10.13 2.26 15.62
C GLN A 46 -11.56 2.42 15.10
N ALA A 47 -11.73 3.07 13.95
CA ALA A 47 -13.04 3.24 13.30
C ALA A 47 -13.67 1.89 12.89
N ALA A 48 -12.87 0.86 12.63
CA ALA A 48 -13.32 -0.50 12.33
C ALA A 48 -13.73 -1.30 13.58
N GLY A 49 -13.59 -0.76 14.79
CA GLY A 49 -14.02 -1.39 16.04
C GLY A 49 -12.89 -1.97 16.91
N ALA A 50 -11.62 -1.65 16.63
CA ALA A 50 -10.52 -2.04 17.50
C ALA A 50 -10.30 -1.02 18.64
N GLU A 51 -9.91 -1.51 19.81
CA GLU A 51 -9.39 -0.67 20.89
C GLU A 51 -7.93 -0.29 20.58
N LEU A 52 -7.68 1.00 20.34
CA LEU A 52 -6.35 1.50 19.99
C LEU A 52 -5.49 1.65 21.25
N LEU A 53 -4.52 0.75 21.44
CA LEU A 53 -3.54 0.85 22.54
C LEU A 53 -2.50 1.94 22.26
N ALA A 54 -2.13 2.11 21.00
CA ALA A 54 -1.22 3.17 20.54
C ALA A 54 -1.41 3.46 19.05
N ASP A 55 -1.34 4.75 18.69
CA ASP A 55 -1.23 5.17 17.31
C ASP A 55 0.22 5.00 16.84
N THR A 56 0.45 3.99 16.02
CA THR A 56 1.75 3.64 15.43
C THR A 56 1.83 3.93 13.93
N ALA A 57 0.71 4.27 13.29
CA ALA A 57 0.64 4.52 11.85
C ALA A 57 1.59 5.65 11.36
N PRO A 58 1.81 6.75 12.10
CA PRO A 58 2.76 7.78 11.69
C PRO A 58 4.23 7.37 11.75
N LEU A 59 4.58 6.32 12.52
CA LEU A 59 5.98 5.96 12.79
C LEU A 59 6.73 5.48 11.53
N GLY A 60 6.05 4.83 10.59
CA GLY A 60 6.66 4.34 9.34
C GLY A 60 7.00 5.44 8.33
N SER A 61 6.44 6.64 8.49
CA SER A 61 6.66 7.77 7.57
C SER A 61 7.79 8.71 7.98
N ILE A 62 8.45 8.46 9.13
CA ILE A 62 9.48 9.33 9.71
C ILE A 62 10.86 8.84 9.26
N GLY A 63 11.68 9.75 8.72
CA GLY A 63 13.07 9.44 8.29
C GLY A 63 14.00 9.11 9.45
N LEU A 64 15.10 8.40 9.15
CA LEU A 64 16.05 7.86 10.16
C LEU A 64 16.63 8.92 11.12
N LEU A 65 16.85 10.14 10.64
CA LEU A 65 17.40 11.26 11.41
C LEU A 65 16.35 11.97 12.26
N GLU A 66 15.08 11.86 11.90
CA GLU A 66 13.95 12.47 12.63
C GLU A 66 13.51 11.62 13.83
N HIS A 67 14.02 10.39 13.97
CA HIS A 67 13.71 9.49 15.09
C HIS A 67 14.42 9.83 16.41
N LEU A 68 15.54 10.56 16.39
CA LEU A 68 16.35 10.83 17.58
C LEU A 68 15.55 11.48 18.74
N PRO A 69 14.70 12.50 18.52
CA PRO A 69 13.92 13.09 19.62
C PRO A 69 12.79 12.17 20.14
N GLN A 70 12.41 11.15 19.37
CA GLN A 70 11.27 10.28 19.67
C GLN A 70 11.64 8.97 20.39
N VAL A 71 12.92 8.73 20.66
CA VAL A 71 13.40 7.49 21.28
C VAL A 71 12.81 7.30 22.69
N LEU A 72 12.85 8.32 23.54
CA LEU A 72 12.31 8.25 24.91
C LEU A 72 10.77 8.10 24.94
N PRO A 73 9.98 8.88 24.16
CA PRO A 73 8.54 8.66 24.03
C PRO A 73 8.21 7.24 23.54
N THR A 74 8.94 6.74 22.56
CA THR A 74 8.74 5.39 22.01
C THR A 74 9.01 4.30 23.06
N LEU A 75 10.05 4.43 23.88
CA LEU A 75 10.34 3.48 24.95
C LEU A 75 9.26 3.49 26.06
N LYS A 76 8.76 4.67 26.43
CA LYS A 76 7.65 4.80 27.39
C LYS A 76 6.38 4.16 26.84
N LEU A 77 6.07 4.39 25.56
CA LEU A 77 4.94 3.79 24.88
C LEU A 77 5.06 2.26 24.86
N GLN A 78 6.22 1.73 24.46
CA GLN A 78 6.49 0.28 24.48
C GLN A 78 6.32 -0.33 25.87
N SER A 79 6.77 0.36 26.93
CA SER A 79 6.63 -0.12 28.30
C SER A 79 5.17 -0.13 28.75
N ARG A 80 4.39 0.89 28.39
CA ARG A 80 2.95 0.96 28.67
C ARG A 80 2.20 -0.16 27.94
N VAL A 81 2.39 -0.30 26.64
CA VAL A 81 1.78 -1.36 25.81
C VAL A 81 2.15 -2.74 26.38
N ASN A 82 3.41 -2.97 26.72
CA ASN A 82 3.83 -4.25 27.27
C ASN A 82 3.13 -4.58 28.61
N ARG A 83 2.96 -3.59 29.49
CA ARG A 83 2.22 -3.77 30.73
C ARG A 83 0.75 -4.12 30.48
N GLU A 84 0.13 -3.42 29.56
CA GLU A 84 -1.27 -3.68 29.14
C GLU A 84 -1.44 -5.11 28.62
N LEU A 85 -0.56 -5.56 27.72
CA LEU A 85 -0.60 -6.91 27.15
C LEU A 85 -0.30 -8.02 28.16
N LEU A 86 0.40 -7.73 29.27
CA LEU A 86 0.60 -8.69 30.35
C LEU A 86 -0.60 -8.72 31.32
N GLN A 87 -1.31 -7.61 31.50
CA GLN A 87 -2.53 -7.53 32.31
C GLN A 87 -3.76 -8.10 31.58
N ARG A 88 -3.81 -7.88 30.27
CA ARG A 88 -4.89 -8.34 29.37
C ARG A 88 -4.27 -9.12 28.20
N PRO A 89 -3.77 -10.35 28.45
CA PRO A 89 -3.08 -11.11 27.39
C PRO A 89 -4.02 -11.43 26.24
N PRO A 90 -3.54 -11.28 24.97
CA PRO A 90 -4.30 -11.70 23.81
C PRO A 90 -4.31 -13.24 23.68
N ASP A 91 -5.38 -13.76 23.10
CA ASP A 91 -5.51 -15.18 22.72
C ASP A 91 -4.86 -15.48 21.37
N ALA A 92 -4.68 -14.45 20.53
CA ALA A 92 -3.91 -14.49 19.28
C ALA A 92 -3.27 -13.14 18.96
N VAL A 93 -2.15 -13.18 18.22
CA VAL A 93 -1.42 -12.00 17.76
C VAL A 93 -1.32 -12.04 16.24
N VAL A 94 -1.61 -10.90 15.60
CA VAL A 94 -1.42 -10.70 14.17
C VAL A 94 -0.46 -9.55 13.94
N LEU A 95 0.60 -9.81 13.20
CA LEU A 95 1.60 -8.83 12.81
C LEU A 95 1.41 -8.52 11.32
N ILE A 96 1.23 -7.23 10.98
CA ILE A 96 1.02 -6.78 9.61
C ILE A 96 2.21 -5.94 9.18
N ASP A 97 2.92 -6.36 8.11
CA ASP A 97 4.03 -5.64 7.50
C ASP A 97 5.07 -5.11 8.56
N TYR A 98 5.69 -3.96 8.35
CA TYR A 98 6.49 -3.20 9.30
C TYR A 98 7.53 -4.03 10.08
N MET A 99 8.50 -4.56 9.35
CA MET A 99 9.49 -5.53 9.83
C MET A 99 10.19 -5.10 11.13
N GLY A 100 10.67 -3.86 11.24
CA GLY A 100 11.53 -3.44 12.34
C GLY A 100 10.89 -3.52 13.73
N ALA A 101 9.69 -3.00 13.89
CA ALA A 101 8.98 -2.99 15.18
C ALA A 101 8.27 -4.31 15.44
N ASN A 102 7.63 -4.90 14.41
CA ASN A 102 6.90 -6.15 14.53
C ASN A 102 7.81 -7.34 14.87
N VAL A 103 9.01 -7.41 14.30
CA VAL A 103 10.00 -8.44 14.67
C VAL A 103 10.42 -8.31 16.15
N ARG A 104 10.63 -7.09 16.64
CA ARG A 104 10.94 -6.85 18.06
C ARG A 104 9.78 -7.22 18.98
N LEU A 105 8.56 -6.83 18.59
CA LEU A 105 7.34 -7.16 19.33
C LEU A 105 7.12 -8.67 19.34
N GLY A 106 7.16 -9.35 18.20
CA GLY A 106 6.96 -10.79 18.06
C GLY A 106 7.95 -11.60 18.90
N LYS A 107 9.25 -11.27 18.83
CA LYS A 107 10.27 -11.89 19.69
C LYS A 107 10.01 -11.72 21.19
N ARG A 108 9.50 -10.55 21.59
CA ARG A 108 9.15 -10.28 22.98
C ARG A 108 7.93 -11.08 23.41
N LEU A 109 6.85 -11.03 22.62
CA LEU A 109 5.60 -11.75 22.90
C LEU A 109 5.85 -13.26 22.96
N ARG A 110 6.63 -13.83 22.06
CA ARG A 110 6.99 -15.26 22.09
C ARG A 110 7.68 -15.67 23.40
N ARG A 111 8.51 -14.80 23.98
CA ARG A 111 9.16 -15.06 25.27
C ARG A 111 8.22 -14.91 26.46
N GLN A 112 7.32 -13.94 26.43
CA GLN A 112 6.42 -13.62 27.53
C GLN A 112 5.15 -14.45 27.55
N LEU A 113 4.63 -14.77 26.36
CA LEU A 113 3.39 -15.47 26.09
C LEU A 113 3.65 -16.64 25.13
N PRO A 114 4.39 -17.68 25.52
CA PRO A 114 4.92 -18.71 24.61
C PRO A 114 3.83 -19.56 23.93
N LYS A 115 2.64 -19.64 24.51
CA LYS A 115 1.50 -20.43 23.99
C LYS A 115 0.55 -19.64 23.09
N VAL A 116 0.67 -18.30 23.04
CA VAL A 116 -0.21 -17.48 22.22
C VAL A 116 0.21 -17.61 20.75
N PRO A 117 -0.69 -17.99 19.83
CA PRO A 117 -0.37 -18.09 18.42
C PRO A 117 -0.06 -16.70 17.82
N ILE A 118 1.04 -16.63 17.07
CA ILE A 118 1.48 -15.43 16.36
C ILE A 118 1.39 -15.70 14.88
N THR A 119 0.50 -14.97 14.21
CA THR A 119 0.32 -14.99 12.76
C THR A 119 0.98 -13.76 12.14
N TYR A 120 1.76 -13.94 11.08
CA TYR A 120 2.22 -12.83 10.26
C TYR A 120 1.32 -12.72 9.03
N TYR A 121 0.62 -11.61 8.90
CA TYR A 121 -0.24 -11.29 7.75
C TYR A 121 0.42 -10.18 6.93
N ILE A 122 0.55 -10.35 5.62
CA ILE A 122 1.35 -9.46 4.76
C ILE A 122 2.80 -9.44 5.28
N ALA A 123 3.48 -10.55 5.12
CA ALA A 123 4.86 -10.70 5.58
C ALA A 123 5.82 -9.80 4.78
N PRO A 124 7.00 -9.49 5.31
CA PRO A 124 7.99 -8.70 4.59
C PRO A 124 8.31 -9.29 3.22
N GLN A 125 8.46 -8.42 2.22
CA GLN A 125 8.63 -8.80 0.80
C GLN A 125 10.05 -9.33 0.50
N GLU A 126 10.62 -10.17 1.39
CA GLU A 126 11.96 -10.73 1.23
C GLU A 126 12.07 -11.66 0.00
N TRP A 127 10.96 -12.26 -0.42
CA TRP A 127 10.87 -13.05 -1.63
C TRP A 127 11.17 -12.24 -2.91
N ALA A 128 10.85 -10.94 -2.90
CA ALA A 128 11.08 -10.02 -4.03
C ALA A 128 12.47 -9.38 -4.00
N TRP A 129 13.05 -9.18 -2.80
CA TRP A 129 14.22 -8.35 -2.58
C TRP A 129 15.24 -9.01 -1.64
N SER A 130 15.37 -10.34 -1.64
CA SER A 130 16.29 -11.04 -0.73
C SER A 130 17.73 -10.58 -0.93
N MET A 131 18.28 -9.94 0.12
CA MET A 131 19.71 -9.63 0.20
C MET A 131 20.46 -10.66 1.08
N ASN A 132 19.76 -11.30 2.04
CA ASN A 132 20.22 -12.44 2.82
C ASN A 132 19.05 -13.01 3.64
N ASP A 133 19.12 -14.29 4.02
CA ASP A 133 18.03 -15.00 4.72
C ASP A 133 17.92 -14.68 6.22
N GLY A 134 18.67 -13.71 6.72
CA GLY A 134 18.72 -13.40 8.16
C GLY A 134 17.41 -12.83 8.71
N GLY A 135 16.69 -12.08 7.92
CA GLY A 135 15.36 -11.52 8.26
C GLY A 135 14.33 -12.61 8.37
N THR A 136 14.20 -13.44 7.33
CA THR A 136 13.28 -14.58 7.25
C THR A 136 13.53 -15.56 8.42
N THR A 137 14.76 -16.00 8.62
CA THR A 137 15.12 -16.88 9.75
C THR A 137 14.74 -16.29 11.10
N SER A 138 14.92 -14.97 11.26
CA SER A 138 14.55 -14.26 12.48
C SER A 138 13.04 -14.20 12.73
N LEU A 139 12.26 -14.01 11.64
CA LEU A 139 10.80 -13.96 11.66
C LEU A 139 10.22 -15.32 12.01
N LEU A 140 10.71 -16.40 11.40
CA LEU A 140 10.21 -17.75 11.62
C LEU A 140 10.41 -18.27 13.05
N LYS A 141 11.37 -17.74 13.80
CA LYS A 141 11.59 -18.14 15.22
C LYS A 141 10.46 -17.78 16.17
N PHE A 142 9.60 -16.83 15.83
CA PHE A 142 8.50 -16.41 16.70
C PHE A 142 7.13 -16.51 16.06
N THR A 143 7.05 -16.75 14.77
CA THR A 143 5.81 -16.84 14.00
C THR A 143 5.35 -18.30 13.89
N ASP A 144 4.07 -18.57 14.16
CA ASP A 144 3.48 -19.91 14.02
C ASP A 144 2.88 -20.14 12.65
N ARG A 145 2.37 -19.08 12.02
CA ARG A 145 1.73 -19.13 10.69
C ARG A 145 1.95 -17.84 9.92
N ILE A 146 2.13 -17.97 8.61
CA ILE A 146 2.15 -16.85 7.67
C ILE A 146 0.87 -16.90 6.83
N LEU A 147 0.15 -15.78 6.76
CA LEU A 147 -0.94 -15.57 5.82
C LEU A 147 -0.41 -14.78 4.65
N ALA A 148 0.00 -15.51 3.61
CA ALA A 148 0.61 -14.94 2.42
C ALA A 148 -0.44 -14.29 1.51
N ILE A 149 -0.10 -13.13 0.94
CA ILE A 149 -0.95 -12.39 0.01
C ILE A 149 -0.60 -12.64 -1.46
N PHE A 150 0.60 -13.18 -1.73
CA PHE A 150 1.07 -13.54 -3.07
C PHE A 150 1.45 -15.02 -3.14
N PRO A 151 1.27 -15.68 -4.30
CA PRO A 151 1.72 -17.07 -4.49
C PRO A 151 3.23 -17.24 -4.31
N ASP A 152 4.03 -16.30 -4.86
CA ASP A 152 5.50 -16.34 -4.74
C ASP A 152 5.95 -16.15 -3.29
N GLU A 153 5.25 -15.31 -2.51
CA GLU A 153 5.45 -15.15 -1.06
C GLU A 153 5.19 -16.48 -0.33
N ALA A 154 4.07 -17.14 -0.65
CA ALA A 154 3.73 -18.42 -0.04
C ALA A 154 4.82 -19.45 -0.30
N SER A 155 5.20 -19.64 -1.56
CA SER A 155 6.25 -20.58 -1.97
C SER A 155 7.61 -20.28 -1.31
N PHE A 156 7.95 -19.01 -1.18
CA PHE A 156 9.18 -18.56 -0.52
C PHE A 156 9.20 -18.98 0.95
N TYR A 157 8.18 -18.61 1.71
CA TYR A 157 8.15 -18.93 3.15
C TYR A 157 7.97 -20.45 3.42
N GLU A 158 7.23 -21.18 2.57
CA GLU A 158 7.13 -22.63 2.64
C GLU A 158 8.49 -23.31 2.42
N SER A 159 9.29 -22.84 1.48
CA SER A 159 10.64 -23.34 1.24
C SER A 159 11.60 -23.13 2.41
N HIS A 160 11.29 -22.17 3.29
CA HIS A 160 12.02 -21.92 4.54
C HIS A 160 11.41 -22.63 5.77
N GLY A 161 10.44 -23.53 5.55
CA GLY A 161 9.84 -24.37 6.59
C GLY A 161 8.73 -23.69 7.40
N ALA A 162 8.15 -22.58 6.91
CA ALA A 162 7.01 -21.94 7.55
C ALA A 162 5.70 -22.70 7.31
N ALA A 163 4.77 -22.67 8.28
CA ALA A 163 3.38 -22.97 8.03
C ALA A 163 2.71 -21.79 7.33
N VAL A 164 2.35 -21.96 6.07
CA VAL A 164 1.81 -20.90 5.23
C VAL A 164 0.37 -21.19 4.82
N THR A 165 -0.44 -20.16 4.75
CA THR A 165 -1.76 -20.19 4.10
C THR A 165 -1.83 -19.04 3.13
N TRP A 166 -1.97 -19.32 1.84
CA TRP A 166 -2.21 -18.29 0.84
C TRP A 166 -3.66 -17.83 0.90
N VAL A 167 -3.88 -16.58 1.30
CA VAL A 167 -5.23 -15.98 1.45
C VAL A 167 -5.63 -15.08 0.28
N GLY A 168 -4.67 -14.66 -0.54
CA GLY A 168 -4.82 -13.67 -1.61
C GLY A 168 -4.57 -12.24 -1.13
N HIS A 169 -4.60 -11.29 -2.06
CA HIS A 169 -4.28 -9.90 -1.75
C HIS A 169 -5.53 -9.09 -1.35
N PRO A 170 -5.54 -8.42 -0.17
CA PRO A 170 -6.74 -7.75 0.36
C PRO A 170 -7.28 -6.61 -0.51
N LEU A 171 -6.46 -6.03 -1.40
CA LEU A 171 -6.94 -5.04 -2.38
C LEU A 171 -7.99 -5.61 -3.36
N VAL A 172 -8.07 -6.93 -3.52
CA VAL A 172 -9.10 -7.56 -4.34
C VAL A 172 -10.49 -7.33 -3.74
N ASP A 173 -10.60 -7.37 -2.40
CA ASP A 173 -11.85 -7.10 -1.70
C ASP A 173 -12.29 -5.64 -1.86
N LEU A 174 -11.33 -4.69 -1.80
CA LEU A 174 -11.61 -3.27 -2.03
C LEU A 174 -12.03 -3.00 -3.48
N ALA A 175 -11.43 -3.67 -4.45
CA ALA A 175 -11.73 -3.52 -5.86
C ALA A 175 -13.12 -4.08 -6.26
N ALA A 176 -13.78 -4.84 -5.41
CA ALA A 176 -15.12 -5.34 -5.65
C ALA A 176 -16.20 -4.22 -5.63
N HIS A 177 -15.90 -3.07 -5.02
CA HIS A 177 -16.82 -1.94 -4.90
C HIS A 177 -16.43 -0.81 -5.87
N GLN A 178 -16.59 -1.06 -7.17
CA GLN A 178 -16.32 -0.06 -8.21
C GLN A 178 -17.54 0.83 -8.45
N LEU A 179 -17.29 2.13 -8.54
CA LEU A 179 -18.28 3.08 -9.08
C LEU A 179 -18.35 2.95 -10.60
N SER A 180 -19.53 3.14 -11.18
CA SER A 180 -19.63 3.33 -12.61
C SER A 180 -18.91 4.62 -13.02
N ARG A 181 -18.35 4.66 -14.26
CA ARG A 181 -17.65 5.85 -14.76
C ARG A 181 -18.52 7.11 -14.67
N SER A 182 -19.79 7.01 -15.05
CA SER A 182 -20.74 8.14 -15.02
C SER A 182 -20.95 8.67 -13.58
N GLU A 183 -21.03 7.78 -12.61
CA GLU A 183 -21.18 8.15 -11.21
C GLU A 183 -19.90 8.75 -10.63
N ALA A 184 -18.75 8.20 -11.00
CA ALA A 184 -17.43 8.70 -10.62
C ALA A 184 -17.20 10.13 -11.16
N LEU A 185 -17.45 10.37 -12.45
CA LEU A 185 -17.37 11.70 -13.07
C LEU A 185 -18.30 12.70 -12.39
N ARG A 186 -19.54 12.31 -12.10
CA ARG A 186 -20.51 13.15 -11.39
C ARG A 186 -20.03 13.52 -9.99
N GLN A 187 -19.50 12.56 -9.20
CA GLN A 187 -18.98 12.84 -7.86
C GLN A 187 -17.80 13.81 -7.90
N LEU A 188 -17.00 13.77 -8.95
CA LEU A 188 -15.88 14.68 -9.15
C LEU A 188 -16.29 16.02 -9.75
N GLY A 189 -17.56 16.21 -10.15
CA GLY A 189 -18.05 17.41 -10.82
C GLY A 189 -17.46 17.59 -12.22
N LEU A 190 -17.13 16.48 -12.91
CA LEU A 190 -16.63 16.46 -14.28
C LEU A 190 -17.78 16.25 -15.28
N ALA A 191 -17.55 16.68 -16.54
CA ALA A 191 -18.51 16.45 -17.63
C ALA A 191 -18.75 14.94 -17.86
N PRO A 192 -19.94 14.51 -18.30
CA PRO A 192 -20.26 13.09 -18.50
C PRO A 192 -19.30 12.36 -19.45
N GLU A 193 -18.79 13.05 -20.47
CA GLU A 193 -17.79 12.54 -21.43
C GLU A 193 -16.37 13.03 -21.11
N GLY A 194 -16.18 13.61 -19.92
CA GLY A 194 -14.90 14.17 -19.48
C GLY A 194 -13.80 13.11 -19.39
N ARG A 195 -12.60 13.51 -19.77
CA ARG A 195 -11.36 12.71 -19.60
C ARG A 195 -10.61 13.17 -18.38
N LEU A 196 -10.05 12.23 -17.63
CA LEU A 196 -9.33 12.51 -16.39
C LEU A 196 -7.92 11.94 -16.43
N LEU A 197 -6.93 12.83 -16.25
CA LEU A 197 -5.57 12.48 -15.88
C LEU A 197 -5.42 12.58 -14.36
N LEU A 198 -5.05 11.47 -13.74
CA LEU A 198 -4.80 11.38 -12.31
C LEU A 198 -3.30 11.44 -12.03
N LEU A 199 -2.84 12.38 -11.23
CA LEU A 199 -1.44 12.47 -10.82
C LEU A 199 -1.26 11.97 -9.39
N LEU A 200 -0.34 11.04 -9.17
CA LEU A 200 -0.06 10.39 -7.89
C LEU A 200 1.44 10.50 -7.53
N PRO A 201 1.94 11.74 -7.29
CA PRO A 201 3.37 12.00 -7.26
C PRO A 201 4.08 11.49 -6.02
N ALA A 202 3.42 11.45 -4.85
CA ALA A 202 4.17 11.30 -3.62
C ALA A 202 3.36 10.76 -2.43
N SER A 203 4.06 10.01 -1.59
CA SER A 203 3.69 9.74 -0.20
C SER A 203 4.73 10.31 0.79
N ARG A 204 5.87 10.82 0.28
CA ARG A 204 6.97 11.39 1.06
C ARG A 204 7.41 12.73 0.48
N PRO A 205 7.94 13.68 1.31
CA PRO A 205 8.37 14.99 0.83
C PRO A 205 9.41 14.95 -0.29
N GLN A 206 10.37 14.02 -0.20
CA GLN A 206 11.42 13.87 -1.21
C GLN A 206 10.85 13.44 -2.58
N GLU A 207 9.87 12.55 -2.58
CA GLU A 207 9.17 12.11 -3.80
C GLU A 207 8.47 13.30 -4.46
N LEU A 208 7.77 14.13 -3.68
CA LEU A 208 7.09 15.33 -4.16
C LEU A 208 8.05 16.24 -4.93
N ASN A 209 9.20 16.56 -4.34
CA ASN A 209 10.18 17.47 -4.93
C ASN A 209 10.77 16.97 -6.25
N TYR A 210 10.93 15.66 -6.41
CA TYR A 210 11.54 15.09 -7.62
C TYR A 210 10.52 14.75 -8.71
N LEU A 211 9.31 14.34 -8.34
CA LEU A 211 8.35 13.81 -9.30
C LEU A 211 7.34 14.87 -9.77
N MET A 212 6.80 15.65 -8.85
CA MET A 212 5.69 16.55 -9.19
C MET A 212 6.02 17.59 -10.27
N PRO A 213 7.21 18.22 -10.30
CA PRO A 213 7.53 19.20 -11.35
C PRO A 213 7.48 18.60 -12.76
N VAL A 214 7.95 17.35 -12.93
CA VAL A 214 7.90 16.66 -14.22
C VAL A 214 6.47 16.27 -14.58
N LEU A 215 5.74 15.68 -13.63
CA LEU A 215 4.35 15.26 -13.88
C LEU A 215 3.43 16.45 -14.18
N ALA A 216 3.65 17.61 -13.55
CA ALA A 216 2.90 18.83 -13.85
C ALA A 216 3.19 19.35 -15.27
N GLN A 217 4.44 19.29 -15.73
CA GLN A 217 4.80 19.64 -17.12
C GLN A 217 4.19 18.68 -18.13
N VAL A 218 4.17 17.38 -17.82
CA VAL A 218 3.49 16.37 -18.65
C VAL A 218 1.99 16.69 -18.76
N ALA A 219 1.35 17.01 -17.64
CA ALA A 219 -0.06 17.39 -17.61
C ALA A 219 -0.34 18.63 -18.47
N ALA A 220 0.49 19.68 -18.37
CA ALA A 220 0.37 20.87 -19.19
C ALA A 220 0.48 20.56 -20.69
N GLN A 221 1.42 19.70 -21.10
CA GLN A 221 1.59 19.32 -22.51
C GLN A 221 0.46 18.41 -23.01
N LEU A 222 -0.08 17.53 -22.18
CA LEU A 222 -1.27 16.76 -22.53
C LEU A 222 -2.50 17.65 -22.67
N GLN A 223 -2.66 18.67 -21.82
CA GLN A 223 -3.74 19.66 -21.94
C GLN A 223 -3.57 20.59 -23.16
N ALA A 224 -2.35 20.81 -23.61
CA ALA A 224 -2.13 21.54 -24.89
C ALA A 224 -2.64 20.74 -26.10
N ARG A 225 -2.69 19.39 -26.01
CA ARG A 225 -3.25 18.50 -27.04
C ARG A 225 -4.76 18.28 -26.87
N ASP A 226 -5.20 18.17 -25.62
CA ASP A 226 -6.60 17.97 -25.25
C ASP A 226 -6.99 19.01 -24.19
N PRO A 227 -7.52 20.18 -24.61
CA PRO A 227 -7.86 21.26 -23.68
C PRO A 227 -8.94 20.91 -22.66
N ASP A 228 -9.74 19.88 -22.92
CA ASP A 228 -10.81 19.43 -22.01
C ASP A 228 -10.35 18.34 -21.03
N LEU A 229 -9.07 17.92 -21.12
CA LEU A 229 -8.50 16.95 -20.18
C LEU A 229 -8.44 17.52 -18.76
N ALA A 230 -9.25 16.98 -17.88
CA ALA A 230 -9.20 17.31 -16.46
C ALA A 230 -7.94 16.72 -15.81
N VAL A 231 -7.31 17.47 -14.91
CA VAL A 231 -6.15 17.01 -14.13
C VAL A 231 -6.51 17.08 -12.65
N ILE A 232 -6.39 15.96 -11.94
CA ILE A 232 -6.63 15.90 -10.49
C ILE A 232 -5.43 15.28 -9.79
N VAL A 233 -5.07 15.87 -8.65
CA VAL A 233 -3.96 15.43 -7.80
C VAL A 233 -4.47 15.26 -6.37
N PRO A 234 -4.72 14.05 -5.86
CA PRO A 234 -5.06 13.87 -4.45
C PRO A 234 -3.80 14.07 -3.58
N ALA A 235 -3.92 14.91 -2.55
CA ALA A 235 -2.86 15.10 -1.59
C ALA A 235 -2.81 13.93 -0.59
N GLY A 236 -1.66 13.30 -0.43
CA GLY A 236 -1.46 12.23 0.56
C GLY A 236 -1.35 12.75 2.00
N LEU A 237 -0.99 14.03 2.18
CA LEU A 237 -0.88 14.73 3.47
C LEU A 237 -1.24 16.20 3.26
N SER A 238 -1.86 16.84 4.26
CA SER A 238 -2.29 18.24 4.16
C SER A 238 -1.14 19.20 3.85
N ARG A 239 0.05 18.94 4.36
CA ARG A 239 1.27 19.72 4.05
C ARG A 239 1.70 19.66 2.59
N PHE A 240 1.15 18.75 1.77
CA PHE A 240 1.46 18.63 0.34
C PHE A 240 0.49 19.44 -0.54
N GLU A 241 -0.65 19.87 -0.02
CA GLU A 241 -1.71 20.54 -0.80
C GLU A 241 -1.19 21.79 -1.52
N GLN A 242 -0.56 22.68 -0.78
CA GLN A 242 -0.01 23.92 -1.34
C GLN A 242 1.15 23.65 -2.32
N PRO A 243 2.19 22.83 -1.99
CA PRO A 243 3.25 22.51 -2.94
C PRO A 243 2.76 21.83 -4.23
N LEU A 244 1.69 21.02 -4.17
CA LEU A 244 1.08 20.41 -5.35
C LEU A 244 0.42 21.45 -6.24
N ALA A 245 -0.33 22.40 -5.66
CA ALA A 245 -0.97 23.48 -6.39
C ALA A 245 0.07 24.41 -7.06
N GLU A 246 1.09 24.82 -6.31
CA GLU A 246 2.19 25.64 -6.81
C GLU A 246 2.93 24.96 -7.99
N ALA A 247 3.15 23.65 -7.92
CA ALA A 247 3.81 22.92 -9.01
C ALA A 247 2.95 22.85 -10.28
N LEU A 248 1.63 22.70 -10.16
CA LEU A 248 0.71 22.78 -11.30
C LEU A 248 0.73 24.17 -11.93
N GLU A 249 0.63 25.22 -11.12
CA GLU A 249 0.66 26.60 -11.58
C GLU A 249 1.98 26.94 -12.28
N ALA A 250 3.11 26.57 -11.68
CA ALA A 250 4.44 26.79 -12.24
C ALA A 250 4.65 26.11 -13.62
N ALA A 251 3.99 24.98 -13.84
CA ALA A 251 4.02 24.28 -15.12
C ALA A 251 2.97 24.79 -16.13
N GLY A 252 2.07 25.68 -15.72
CA GLY A 252 0.93 26.12 -16.54
C GLY A 252 -0.15 25.05 -16.72
N ALA A 253 -0.19 24.03 -15.87
CA ALA A 253 -1.21 22.99 -15.90
C ALA A 253 -2.47 23.43 -15.13
N ARG A 254 -3.64 23.27 -15.74
CA ARG A 254 -4.94 23.52 -15.10
C ARG A 254 -5.37 22.27 -14.36
N GLY A 255 -5.12 22.21 -13.05
CA GLY A 255 -5.44 21.03 -12.26
C GLY A 255 -6.07 21.39 -10.92
N ARG A 256 -6.76 20.41 -10.33
CA ARG A 256 -7.35 20.51 -9.00
C ARG A 256 -6.63 19.60 -8.02
N VAL A 257 -6.18 20.16 -6.91
CA VAL A 257 -5.69 19.38 -5.77
C VAL A 257 -6.89 18.98 -4.90
N ILE A 258 -7.02 17.69 -4.61
CA ILE A 258 -7.99 17.20 -3.63
C ILE A 258 -7.30 17.23 -2.25
N PRO A 259 -7.91 17.90 -1.25
CA PRO A 259 -7.37 17.92 0.11
C PRO A 259 -7.19 16.54 0.71
N ALA A 260 -6.20 16.39 1.58
CA ALA A 260 -5.83 15.10 2.14
C ALA A 260 -6.95 14.44 2.96
N ASP A 261 -7.79 15.22 3.62
CA ASP A 261 -8.95 14.77 4.39
C ASP A 261 -10.09 14.22 3.50
N GLN A 262 -10.11 14.57 2.20
CA GLN A 262 -11.11 14.13 1.23
C GLN A 262 -10.57 13.05 0.29
N ALA A 263 -9.24 12.91 0.17
CA ALA A 263 -8.60 12.05 -0.82
C ALA A 263 -9.02 10.58 -0.69
N ASP A 264 -9.09 10.04 0.52
CA ASP A 264 -9.51 8.66 0.74
C ASP A 264 -11.00 8.42 0.40
N ALA A 265 -11.87 9.36 0.76
CA ALA A 265 -13.31 9.26 0.47
C ALA A 265 -13.61 9.36 -1.03
N LEU A 266 -12.84 10.16 -1.76
CA LEU A 266 -13.01 10.34 -3.21
C LEU A 266 -12.21 9.33 -4.04
N LYS A 267 -11.38 8.50 -3.43
CA LYS A 267 -10.53 7.53 -4.13
C LYS A 267 -11.29 6.60 -5.09
N PRO A 268 -12.47 6.03 -4.72
CA PRO A 268 -13.26 5.23 -5.67
C PRO A 268 -13.71 6.02 -6.89
N ALA A 269 -14.07 7.30 -6.72
CA ALA A 269 -14.47 8.16 -7.82
C ALA A 269 -13.25 8.56 -8.69
N LEU A 270 -12.11 8.88 -8.07
CA LEU A 270 -10.87 9.19 -8.78
C LEU A 270 -10.44 8.04 -9.68
N PHE A 271 -10.47 6.81 -9.18
CA PHE A 271 -10.08 5.63 -9.96
C PHE A 271 -11.14 5.25 -10.99
N GLY A 272 -12.43 5.32 -10.63
CA GLY A 272 -13.52 5.01 -11.56
C GLY A 272 -13.64 5.99 -12.74
N ALA A 273 -13.14 7.22 -12.59
CA ALA A 273 -13.17 8.25 -13.63
C ALA A 273 -11.86 8.35 -14.44
N ALA A 274 -10.73 7.84 -13.93
CA ALA A 274 -9.41 8.07 -14.53
C ALA A 274 -9.24 7.34 -15.87
N ASP A 275 -8.82 8.08 -16.90
CA ASP A 275 -8.41 7.53 -18.19
C ASP A 275 -6.92 7.15 -18.21
N LEU A 276 -6.13 7.84 -17.40
CA LEU A 276 -4.71 7.58 -17.21
C LEU A 276 -4.27 8.05 -15.83
N ALA A 277 -3.39 7.29 -15.20
CA ALA A 277 -2.70 7.70 -13.98
C ALA A 277 -1.19 7.80 -14.23
N LEU A 278 -0.59 8.91 -13.79
CA LEU A 278 0.87 9.09 -13.75
C LEU A 278 1.29 9.19 -12.29
N GLY A 279 2.24 8.37 -11.88
CA GLY A 279 2.60 8.41 -10.48
C GLY A 279 3.89 7.66 -10.15
N LYS A 280 4.15 7.57 -8.85
CA LYS A 280 5.28 6.81 -8.31
C LYS A 280 4.96 5.32 -8.22
N SER A 281 6.02 4.50 -8.04
CA SER A 281 5.86 3.11 -7.65
C SER A 281 5.33 2.98 -6.21
N GLY A 282 4.39 2.07 -6.00
CA GLY A 282 3.82 1.75 -4.70
C GLY A 282 2.57 0.88 -4.82
N THR A 283 1.95 0.58 -3.68
CA THR A 283 0.73 -0.24 -3.58
C THR A 283 -0.42 0.32 -4.43
N VAL A 284 -0.47 1.64 -4.64
CA VAL A 284 -1.47 2.30 -5.47
C VAL A 284 -1.48 1.79 -6.92
N ASN A 285 -0.35 1.28 -7.43
CA ASN A 285 -0.28 0.71 -8.77
C ASN A 285 -1.12 -0.57 -8.90
N LEU A 286 -1.20 -1.37 -7.83
CA LEU A 286 -2.09 -2.53 -7.78
C LEU A 286 -3.56 -2.11 -7.71
N GLU A 287 -3.86 -1.07 -6.93
CA GLU A 287 -5.22 -0.52 -6.84
C GLU A 287 -5.69 -0.01 -8.19
N LEU A 288 -4.86 0.77 -8.91
CA LEU A 288 -5.14 1.23 -10.27
C LEU A 288 -5.36 0.07 -11.25
N ALA A 289 -4.50 -0.94 -11.22
CA ALA A 289 -4.62 -2.11 -12.08
C ALA A 289 -5.91 -2.90 -11.79
N LEU A 290 -6.28 -3.08 -10.53
CA LEU A 290 -7.51 -3.74 -10.12
C LEU A 290 -8.76 -2.93 -10.52
N GLN A 291 -8.65 -1.62 -10.62
CA GLN A 291 -9.72 -0.73 -11.09
C GLN A 291 -9.72 -0.55 -12.62
N GLY A 292 -8.75 -1.14 -13.32
CA GLY A 292 -8.65 -1.05 -14.77
C GLY A 292 -8.17 0.34 -15.25
N VAL A 293 -7.38 1.05 -14.45
CA VAL A 293 -6.84 2.37 -14.83
C VAL A 293 -5.48 2.19 -15.50
N PRO A 294 -5.32 2.63 -16.77
CA PRO A 294 -4.01 2.69 -17.41
C PRO A 294 -3.05 3.57 -16.61
N GLN A 295 -1.77 3.19 -16.56
CA GLN A 295 -0.81 3.92 -15.74
C GLN A 295 0.59 3.93 -16.32
N VAL A 296 1.33 5.00 -16.01
CA VAL A 296 2.79 5.11 -16.21
C VAL A 296 3.42 5.40 -14.86
N VAL A 297 4.41 4.61 -14.50
CA VAL A 297 5.07 4.66 -13.19
C VAL A 297 6.44 5.28 -13.35
N GLY A 298 6.75 6.26 -12.51
CA GLY A 298 8.06 6.87 -12.46
C GLY A 298 8.69 6.78 -11.08
N TYR A 299 10.01 6.72 -11.04
CA TYR A 299 10.74 6.75 -9.77
C TYR A 299 12.09 7.44 -9.93
N ARG A 300 12.32 8.42 -9.08
CA ARG A 300 13.56 9.17 -9.05
C ARG A 300 14.01 9.41 -7.63
N VAL A 301 15.28 9.14 -7.36
CA VAL A 301 15.96 9.46 -6.11
C VAL A 301 17.17 10.34 -6.38
N SER A 302 17.80 10.86 -5.33
CA SER A 302 19.03 11.65 -5.51
C SER A 302 20.10 10.86 -6.25
N ARG A 303 20.93 11.53 -7.04
CA ARG A 303 22.06 10.89 -7.78
C ARG A 303 22.97 10.10 -6.86
N LEU A 304 23.23 10.61 -5.65
CA LEU A 304 24.04 9.92 -4.65
C LEU A 304 23.37 8.62 -4.18
N THR A 305 22.07 8.66 -3.89
CA THR A 305 21.30 7.47 -3.46
C THR A 305 21.28 6.43 -4.59
N ALA A 306 21.05 6.85 -5.82
CA ALA A 306 21.08 5.97 -6.99
C ALA A 306 22.46 5.33 -7.18
N TRP A 307 23.51 6.12 -7.08
CA TRP A 307 24.88 5.63 -7.21
C TRP A 307 25.24 4.61 -6.12
N VAL A 308 24.89 4.87 -4.85
CA VAL A 308 25.10 3.95 -3.73
C VAL A 308 24.34 2.65 -3.96
N ALA A 309 23.07 2.73 -4.38
CA ALA A 309 22.25 1.55 -4.65
C ALA A 309 22.86 0.68 -5.76
N GLN A 310 23.33 1.29 -6.86
CA GLN A 310 23.91 0.56 -8.01
C GLN A 310 25.31 0.01 -7.74
N HIS A 311 26.19 0.78 -7.11
CA HIS A 311 27.62 0.45 -7.04
C HIS A 311 28.00 -0.22 -5.72
N LEU A 312 27.42 0.21 -4.60
CA LEU A 312 27.76 -0.33 -3.28
C LEU A 312 26.86 -1.51 -2.90
N LEU A 313 25.56 -1.41 -3.16
CA LEU A 313 24.59 -2.45 -2.83
C LEU A 313 24.35 -3.44 -3.98
N ARG A 314 24.88 -3.16 -5.17
CA ARG A 314 24.70 -3.94 -6.41
C ARG A 314 23.23 -4.28 -6.68
N PHE A 315 22.34 -3.37 -6.32
CA PHE A 315 20.90 -3.58 -6.38
C PHE A 315 20.46 -3.51 -7.85
N LYS A 316 20.24 -4.66 -8.46
CA LYS A 316 19.63 -4.78 -9.79
C LYS A 316 18.15 -5.09 -9.60
N VAL A 317 17.32 -4.10 -9.85
CA VAL A 317 15.87 -4.26 -9.82
C VAL A 317 15.40 -4.32 -11.26
N GLU A 318 14.83 -5.46 -11.65
CA GLU A 318 14.27 -5.62 -12.98
C GLU A 318 12.98 -4.82 -13.13
N HIS A 319 12.15 -4.83 -12.09
CA HIS A 319 10.88 -4.11 -12.01
C HIS A 319 10.73 -3.38 -10.68
N ILE A 320 10.15 -2.17 -10.71
CA ILE A 320 9.82 -1.41 -9.50
C ILE A 320 8.33 -1.34 -9.22
N SER A 321 7.50 -1.44 -10.26
CA SER A 321 6.05 -1.49 -10.09
C SER A 321 5.65 -2.86 -9.56
N PRO A 322 4.83 -2.94 -8.49
CA PRO A 322 4.30 -4.22 -8.03
C PRO A 322 3.55 -5.00 -9.11
N VAL A 323 2.94 -4.33 -10.08
CA VAL A 323 2.27 -4.97 -11.24
C VAL A 323 3.27 -5.76 -12.06
N ASN A 324 4.37 -5.13 -12.49
CA ASN A 324 5.39 -5.78 -13.31
C ASN A 324 6.14 -6.86 -12.53
N LEU A 325 6.41 -6.61 -11.25
CA LEU A 325 7.07 -7.56 -10.35
C LEU A 325 6.28 -8.87 -10.24
N LEU A 326 4.95 -8.77 -10.04
CA LEU A 326 4.09 -9.93 -9.89
C LEU A 326 3.86 -10.68 -11.20
N LEU A 327 3.76 -9.96 -12.31
CA LEU A 327 3.60 -10.57 -13.62
C LEU A 327 4.93 -11.04 -14.24
N LYS A 328 6.06 -10.62 -13.68
CA LYS A 328 7.43 -10.89 -14.20
C LYS A 328 7.57 -10.42 -15.66
N GLU A 329 6.91 -9.34 -16.00
CA GLU A 329 6.93 -8.71 -17.33
C GLU A 329 6.76 -7.19 -17.23
N ARG A 330 7.25 -6.44 -18.22
CA ARG A 330 7.08 -4.99 -18.31
C ARG A 330 5.73 -4.64 -18.96
N LEU A 331 4.64 -4.80 -18.19
CA LEU A 331 3.30 -4.43 -18.61
C LEU A 331 3.04 -2.92 -18.46
N VAL A 332 3.39 -2.39 -17.30
CA VAL A 332 3.28 -0.97 -16.98
C VAL A 332 4.61 -0.29 -17.33
N PRO A 333 4.61 0.80 -18.13
CA PRO A 333 5.82 1.56 -18.38
C PRO A 333 6.44 2.08 -17.07
N GLU A 334 7.74 1.84 -16.90
CA GLU A 334 8.53 2.29 -15.73
C GLU A 334 9.63 3.22 -16.19
N LEU A 335 9.62 4.45 -15.69
CA LEU A 335 10.58 5.49 -16.01
C LEU A 335 11.47 5.77 -14.80
N LEU A 336 12.74 5.39 -14.90
CA LEU A 336 13.68 5.41 -13.77
C LEU A 336 14.81 6.41 -14.01
N GLN A 337 15.16 7.18 -12.98
CA GLN A 337 16.32 8.07 -12.96
C GLN A 337 16.44 8.95 -14.21
N ASP A 338 17.31 8.60 -15.13
CA ASP A 338 17.59 9.40 -16.33
C ASP A 338 16.46 9.34 -17.38
N SER A 339 15.65 8.27 -17.39
CA SER A 339 14.43 8.17 -18.21
C SER A 339 13.23 8.87 -17.56
N PHE A 340 13.36 9.41 -16.35
CA PHE A 340 12.32 10.19 -15.70
C PHE A 340 12.30 11.62 -16.26
N THR A 341 11.83 11.77 -17.49
CA THR A 341 11.73 13.03 -18.24
C THR A 341 10.34 13.27 -18.78
N VAL A 342 10.01 14.52 -19.10
CA VAL A 342 8.72 14.89 -19.69
C VAL A 342 8.48 14.14 -20.99
N ASP A 343 9.49 14.11 -21.88
CA ASP A 343 9.37 13.49 -23.21
C ASP A 343 9.11 11.98 -23.11
N GLU A 344 9.80 11.28 -22.22
CA GLU A 344 9.58 9.86 -22.00
C GLU A 344 8.19 9.56 -21.40
N PHE A 345 7.71 10.40 -20.46
CA PHE A 345 6.34 10.28 -19.95
C PHE A 345 5.33 10.47 -21.07
N LEU A 346 5.49 11.48 -21.94
CA LEU A 346 4.59 11.73 -23.06
C LEU A 346 4.61 10.58 -24.07
N ALA A 347 5.79 10.04 -24.36
CA ALA A 347 5.94 8.89 -25.26
C ALA A 347 5.16 7.65 -24.76
N GLN A 348 5.00 7.49 -23.45
CA GLN A 348 4.20 6.40 -22.88
C GLN A 348 2.74 6.78 -22.63
N ALA A 349 2.46 8.01 -22.22
CA ALA A 349 1.14 8.48 -21.83
C ALA A 349 0.21 8.67 -23.04
N VAL A 350 0.72 9.26 -24.13
CA VAL A 350 -0.08 9.57 -25.33
C VAL A 350 -0.69 8.29 -25.96
N PRO A 351 0.08 7.21 -26.19
CA PRO A 351 -0.52 5.97 -26.68
C PRO A 351 -1.57 5.37 -25.74
N LEU A 352 -1.40 5.47 -24.44
CA LEU A 352 -2.39 4.97 -23.48
C LEU A 352 -3.68 5.82 -23.46
N LEU A 353 -3.59 7.10 -23.83
CA LEU A 353 -4.76 7.97 -23.96
C LEU A 353 -5.46 7.85 -25.32
N GLU A 354 -4.73 7.58 -26.40
CA GLU A 354 -5.24 7.71 -27.78
C GLU A 354 -5.39 6.36 -28.50
N ASP A 355 -4.58 5.34 -28.18
CA ASP A 355 -4.58 4.04 -28.84
C ASP A 355 -5.28 2.96 -28.00
N GLU A 356 -6.42 2.49 -28.50
CA GLU A 356 -7.20 1.43 -27.87
C GLU A 356 -6.43 0.10 -27.77
N SER A 357 -5.56 -0.19 -28.74
CA SER A 357 -4.78 -1.43 -28.74
C SER A 357 -3.72 -1.43 -27.61
N CYS A 358 -3.14 -0.28 -27.32
CA CYS A 358 -2.22 -0.09 -26.18
C CYS A 358 -2.95 -0.30 -24.85
N ARG A 359 -4.14 0.27 -24.70
CA ARG A 359 -4.97 0.06 -23.50
C ARG A 359 -5.40 -1.40 -23.36
N ALA A 360 -5.85 -2.03 -24.45
CA ALA A 360 -6.29 -3.42 -24.44
C ALA A 360 -5.21 -4.38 -23.94
N ARG A 361 -3.95 -4.21 -24.36
CA ARG A 361 -2.81 -5.01 -23.85
C ARG A 361 -2.62 -4.83 -22.36
N MET A 362 -2.73 -3.60 -21.86
CA MET A 362 -2.59 -3.33 -20.41
C MET A 362 -3.74 -3.96 -19.62
N PHE A 363 -4.98 -3.89 -20.12
CA PHE A 363 -6.14 -4.52 -19.49
C PHE A 363 -6.06 -6.05 -19.48
N ASP A 364 -5.50 -6.66 -20.54
CA ASP A 364 -5.23 -8.11 -20.57
C ASP A 364 -4.26 -8.51 -19.46
N GLY A 365 -3.19 -7.74 -19.28
CA GLY A 365 -2.26 -7.94 -18.18
C GLY A 365 -2.92 -7.75 -16.81
N TYR A 366 -3.79 -6.76 -16.66
CA TYR A 366 -4.54 -6.54 -15.41
C TYR A 366 -5.50 -7.69 -15.09
N ARG A 367 -6.09 -8.35 -16.09
CA ARG A 367 -6.88 -9.57 -15.86
C ARG A 367 -6.02 -10.72 -15.31
N ARG A 368 -4.81 -10.92 -15.87
CA ARG A 368 -3.84 -11.91 -15.35
C ARG A 368 -3.38 -11.56 -13.94
N LEU A 369 -3.09 -10.28 -13.67
CA LEU A 369 -2.75 -9.82 -12.34
C LEU A 369 -3.86 -10.13 -11.32
N ARG A 370 -5.12 -9.85 -11.67
CA ARG A 370 -6.27 -10.15 -10.80
C ARG A 370 -6.34 -11.65 -10.45
N GLN A 371 -6.05 -12.53 -11.39
CA GLN A 371 -5.98 -13.98 -11.13
C GLN A 371 -4.84 -14.33 -10.17
N THR A 372 -3.68 -13.69 -10.32
CA THR A 372 -2.52 -13.89 -9.42
C THR A 372 -2.80 -13.39 -8.00
N LEU A 373 -3.58 -12.31 -7.84
CA LEU A 373 -3.93 -11.75 -6.53
C LEU A 373 -4.99 -12.54 -5.78
N GLY A 374 -5.68 -13.48 -6.44
CA GLY A 374 -6.67 -14.37 -5.85
C GLY A 374 -8.12 -13.88 -5.98
N SER A 375 -9.02 -14.63 -5.37
CA SER A 375 -10.47 -14.36 -5.41
C SER A 375 -10.89 -13.40 -4.28
N PRO A 376 -12.00 -12.65 -4.42
CA PRO A 376 -12.61 -11.89 -3.32
C PRO A 376 -12.86 -12.73 -2.06
N GLY A 377 -13.03 -12.08 -0.92
CA GLY A 377 -13.16 -12.72 0.40
C GLY A 377 -11.81 -13.00 1.09
N VAL A 378 -10.77 -12.30 0.66
CA VAL A 378 -9.40 -12.43 1.21
C VAL A 378 -9.36 -12.17 2.71
N THR A 379 -9.95 -11.04 3.13
CA THR A 379 -9.95 -10.64 4.54
C THR A 379 -10.76 -11.59 5.41
N ASP A 380 -11.85 -12.16 4.88
CA ASP A 380 -12.64 -13.16 5.59
C ASP A 380 -11.88 -14.50 5.71
N ARG A 381 -11.14 -14.95 4.69
CA ARG A 381 -10.25 -16.12 4.78
C ARG A 381 -9.14 -15.90 5.80
N ALA A 382 -8.53 -14.72 5.81
CA ALA A 382 -7.51 -14.37 6.80
C ALA A 382 -8.08 -14.38 8.22
N ALA A 383 -9.24 -13.76 8.44
CA ALA A 383 -9.92 -13.73 9.73
C ALA A 383 -10.29 -15.14 10.22
N ALA A 384 -10.82 -15.99 9.32
CA ALA A 384 -11.15 -17.37 9.62
C ALA A 384 -9.90 -18.15 10.08
N ALA A 385 -8.79 -18.05 9.33
CA ALA A 385 -7.54 -18.73 9.67
C ALA A 385 -6.94 -18.26 11.01
N ILE A 386 -7.12 -16.98 11.37
CA ILE A 386 -6.67 -16.43 12.65
C ILE A 386 -7.52 -16.98 13.80
N LEU A 387 -8.86 -16.97 13.66
CA LEU A 387 -9.77 -17.48 14.70
C LEU A 387 -9.62 -18.99 14.91
N GLU A 388 -9.33 -19.76 13.85
CA GLU A 388 -9.06 -21.21 13.92
C GLU A 388 -7.74 -21.55 14.60
N ALA A 389 -6.79 -20.63 14.68
CA ALA A 389 -5.52 -20.85 15.36
C ALA A 389 -5.63 -20.66 16.89
N ILE A 390 -6.75 -20.15 17.38
CA ILE A 390 -7.00 -19.94 18.80
C ILE A 390 -7.40 -21.28 19.44
N PRO A 391 -6.71 -21.71 20.52
CA PRO A 391 -6.96 -22.99 21.17
C PRO A 391 -8.36 -23.16 21.75
#